data_2168042fd85bf4b1b6e42bb19f0254fa
#
_entry.id   2168042fd85bf4b1b6e42bb19f0254fa
#
_cell.length_a   1.000
_cell.length_b   1.000
_cell.length_c   1.000
_cell.angle_alpha   90.00
_cell.angle_beta   90.00
_cell.angle_gamma   90.00
#
_symmetry.space_group_name_H-M   'P 1'
#
loop_
_entity.id
_entity.type
_entity.pdbx_description
1 polymer ?
#
loop_
_entity_poly.entity_id
_entity_poly.type
_entity_poly.pdbx_seq_one_letter_code
_entity_poly.pdbx_strand_id
1 'polypeptide(L)'
;MRRSVVAILTVTAIGLLGAIQGFSSAGSKADMCIPMGTIVLKAPDGVESKRSAVEFPHARHFDVACLTCHHTWGRTEPITGCMTSGCHDLTELPKRKPGEPADADAAVMHFKNAFHKSCIGCHKDMKAKALAQQKSLQTPARPPAKSGPTSCAECHPK
;
A
#
# COMPACT_ATOMS: atom_id res chain seq x y z
N MET A 1 71.87 34.54 -33.08
CA MET A 1 70.53 34.77 -32.59
C MET A 1 69.60 33.55 -32.84
N ARG A 2 69.79 32.49 -32.08
CA ARG A 2 69.00 31.25 -32.18
C ARG A 2 69.10 30.46 -30.91
N ARG A 3 68.61 30.88 -29.80
CA ARG A 3 68.58 30.11 -28.55
C ARG A 3 67.61 30.71 -27.54
N SER A 4 66.32 30.76 -27.83
CA SER A 4 65.38 31.19 -26.77
C SER A 4 63.88 30.83 -27.05
N VAL A 5 63.58 29.86 -27.90
CA VAL A 5 62.18 29.55 -28.25
C VAL A 5 61.72 28.15 -27.86
N VAL A 6 62.60 27.31 -27.26
CA VAL A 6 62.29 25.89 -26.98
C VAL A 6 61.87 25.62 -25.52
N ALA A 7 61.88 26.64 -24.64
CA ALA A 7 61.65 26.42 -23.20
C ALA A 7 60.25 26.74 -22.66
N ILE A 8 59.24 27.11 -23.50
CA ILE A 8 57.93 27.57 -23.02
C ILE A 8 56.76 26.58 -23.32
N LEU A 9 57.01 25.48 -24.00
CA LEU A 9 55.94 24.57 -24.44
C LEU A 9 55.75 23.28 -23.63
N THR A 10 56.41 23.11 -22.49
CA THR A 10 56.32 21.87 -21.70
C THR A 10 55.60 21.98 -20.35
N VAL A 11 55.02 23.11 -19.97
CA VAL A 11 54.37 23.29 -18.65
C VAL A 11 52.82 23.31 -18.70
N THR A 12 52.21 23.27 -19.84
CA THR A 12 50.74 23.37 -19.95
C THR A 12 50.00 22.03 -20.12
N ALA A 13 50.70 20.88 -20.10
CA ALA A 13 50.06 19.56 -20.34
C ALA A 13 49.74 18.73 -19.09
N ILE A 14 49.97 19.22 -17.86
CA ILE A 14 49.80 18.44 -16.63
C ILE A 14 48.57 18.87 -15.79
N GLY A 15 47.84 19.86 -16.26
CA GLY A 15 46.74 20.45 -15.47
C GLY A 15 45.30 19.91 -15.71
N LEU A 16 45.10 18.90 -16.55
CA LEU A 16 43.72 18.53 -16.97
C LEU A 16 43.32 17.07 -16.69
N LEU A 17 43.96 16.37 -15.80
CA LEU A 17 43.60 14.99 -15.40
C LEU A 17 43.16 14.90 -13.93
N GLY A 18 42.48 15.91 -13.43
CA GLY A 18 42.02 15.89 -12.03
C GLY A 18 40.52 16.15 -11.94
N ALA A 19 39.79 15.13 -11.51
CA ALA A 19 38.42 15.22 -11.00
C ALA A 19 37.24 14.91 -11.97
N ILE A 20 37.22 13.69 -12.52
CA ILE A 20 35.91 13.03 -12.64
C ILE A 20 35.73 12.21 -11.34
N GLN A 21 35.41 12.88 -10.24
CA GLN A 21 34.84 12.21 -9.09
C GLN A 21 33.38 11.91 -9.47
N GLY A 22 33.15 10.69 -9.96
CA GLY A 22 31.83 10.15 -10.12
C GLY A 22 31.12 10.21 -8.77
N PHE A 23 30.16 11.11 -8.62
CA PHE A 23 29.13 11.01 -7.60
C PHE A 23 28.33 9.76 -7.91
N SER A 24 28.81 8.61 -7.44
CA SER A 24 27.94 7.45 -7.23
C SER A 24 26.97 7.84 -6.14
N SER A 25 25.84 8.40 -6.54
CA SER A 25 24.67 8.47 -5.70
C SER A 25 24.26 7.02 -5.45
N ALA A 26 24.78 6.44 -4.38
CA ALA A 26 24.24 5.21 -3.82
C ALA A 26 22.84 5.56 -3.39
N GLY A 27 21.85 5.33 -4.26
CA GLY A 27 20.45 5.34 -3.90
C GLY A 27 20.31 4.39 -2.72
N SER A 28 20.06 4.92 -1.54
CA SER A 28 19.74 4.10 -0.39
C SER A 28 18.48 3.31 -0.79
N LYS A 29 18.63 2.00 -1.00
CA LYS A 29 17.48 1.11 -1.02
C LYS A 29 16.77 1.35 0.31
N ALA A 30 15.63 2.01 0.28
CA ALA A 30 14.80 2.16 1.46
C ALA A 30 14.43 0.74 1.89
N ASP A 31 14.94 0.31 3.04
CA ASP A 31 14.57 -0.98 3.60
C ASP A 31 13.06 -0.98 3.82
N MET A 32 12.38 -1.97 3.23
CA MET A 32 10.94 -2.12 3.40
C MET A 32 10.67 -2.59 4.83
N CYS A 33 10.17 -1.70 5.67
CA CYS A 33 9.75 -2.03 7.01
C CYS A 33 8.29 -2.53 6.97
N ILE A 34 8.10 -3.83 7.15
CA ILE A 34 6.77 -4.45 7.20
C ILE A 34 6.34 -4.58 8.66
N PRO A 35 5.20 -3.98 9.08
CA PRO A 35 4.69 -4.15 10.43
C PRO A 35 4.29 -5.61 10.68
N MET A 36 5.00 -6.29 11.57
CA MET A 36 4.71 -7.69 11.94
C MET A 36 3.58 -7.82 12.98
N GLY A 37 3.27 -6.74 13.67
CA GLY A 37 2.28 -6.70 14.73
C GLY A 37 0.86 -6.43 14.26
N THR A 38 0.00 -6.10 15.23
CA THR A 38 -1.38 -5.67 14.99
C THR A 38 -1.41 -4.17 14.74
N ILE A 39 -2.06 -3.78 13.65
CA ILE A 39 -2.29 -2.38 13.29
C ILE A 39 -3.71 -2.01 13.73
N VAL A 40 -3.85 -0.90 14.44
CA VAL A 40 -5.17 -0.39 14.86
C VAL A 40 -5.71 0.54 13.77
N LEU A 41 -6.77 0.09 13.11
CA LEU A 41 -7.47 0.86 12.08
C LEU A 41 -8.64 1.61 12.71
N LYS A 42 -8.55 2.92 12.79
CA LYS A 42 -9.57 3.81 13.34
C LYS A 42 -10.10 4.77 12.27
N ALA A 43 -11.26 5.38 12.53
CA ALA A 43 -11.75 6.46 11.69
C ALA A 43 -10.76 7.63 11.67
N PRO A 44 -10.71 8.44 10.60
CA PRO A 44 -9.91 9.64 10.54
C PRO A 44 -10.25 10.60 11.70
N ASP A 45 -9.29 11.43 12.08
CA ASP A 45 -9.51 12.44 13.11
C ASP A 45 -10.65 13.38 12.71
N GLY A 46 -11.49 13.75 13.68
CA GLY A 46 -12.68 14.57 13.45
C GLY A 46 -13.92 13.79 12.97
N VAL A 47 -13.79 12.50 12.65
CA VAL A 47 -14.94 11.65 12.30
C VAL A 47 -15.43 10.89 13.51
N GLU A 48 -16.66 11.15 13.92
CA GLU A 48 -17.30 10.38 14.99
C GLU A 48 -17.61 8.96 14.53
N SER A 49 -16.97 8.00 15.18
CA SER A 49 -17.16 6.57 14.88
C SER A 49 -18.20 5.96 15.79
N LYS A 50 -19.19 5.30 15.19
CA LYS A 50 -20.22 4.54 15.94
C LYS A 50 -19.73 3.18 16.42
N ARG A 51 -18.53 2.76 16.04
CA ARG A 51 -17.97 1.45 16.36
C ARG A 51 -16.52 1.58 16.80
N SER A 52 -16.05 0.62 17.57
CA SER A 52 -14.64 0.52 17.97
C SER A 52 -13.70 0.44 16.76
N ALA A 53 -12.45 0.76 16.99
CA ALA A 53 -11.38 0.53 16.02
C ALA A 53 -11.23 -0.96 15.69
N VAL A 54 -10.68 -1.26 14.53
CA VAL A 54 -10.42 -2.64 14.09
C VAL A 54 -8.97 -2.99 14.34
N GLU A 55 -8.73 -4.09 15.01
CA GLU A 55 -7.41 -4.67 15.16
C GLU A 55 -7.08 -5.51 13.93
N PHE A 56 -6.15 -5.05 13.12
CA PHE A 56 -5.72 -5.71 11.90
C PHE A 56 -4.38 -6.42 12.12
N PRO A 57 -4.36 -7.76 12.26
CA PRO A 57 -3.12 -8.52 12.38
C PRO A 57 -2.47 -8.69 11.01
N HIS A 58 -1.57 -7.80 10.64
CA HIS A 58 -0.93 -7.76 9.32
C HIS A 58 -0.25 -9.08 8.96
N ALA A 59 0.43 -9.72 9.91
CA ALA A 59 1.10 -10.99 9.70
C ALA A 59 0.18 -12.13 9.22
N ARG A 60 -1.12 -12.09 9.54
CA ARG A 60 -2.10 -13.08 9.07
C ARG A 60 -2.48 -12.94 7.59
N HIS A 61 -2.02 -11.87 6.95
CA HIS A 61 -2.33 -11.56 5.56
C HIS A 61 -1.13 -11.75 4.63
N PHE A 62 0.00 -12.28 5.11
CA PHE A 62 1.20 -12.47 4.30
C PHE A 62 1.07 -13.53 3.21
N ASP A 63 0.07 -14.41 3.28
CA ASP A 63 -0.25 -15.33 2.21
C ASP A 63 -0.97 -14.64 1.02
N VAL A 64 -1.35 -13.38 1.18
CA VAL A 64 -1.99 -12.56 0.14
C VAL A 64 -0.94 -11.64 -0.49
N ALA A 65 -0.92 -11.54 -1.82
CA ALA A 65 0.02 -10.64 -2.50
C ALA A 65 -0.15 -9.20 -2.02
N CYS A 66 0.95 -8.52 -1.69
CA CYS A 66 0.96 -7.15 -1.14
C CYS A 66 0.12 -6.17 -1.99
N LEU A 67 0.22 -6.29 -3.32
CA LEU A 67 -0.51 -5.46 -4.28
C LEU A 67 -2.03 -5.67 -4.28
N THR A 68 -2.55 -6.71 -3.63
CA THR A 68 -4.00 -6.89 -3.46
C THR A 68 -4.60 -5.80 -2.58
N CYS A 69 -3.85 -5.34 -1.58
CA CYS A 69 -4.24 -4.26 -0.67
C CYS A 69 -3.52 -2.95 -1.02
N HIS A 70 -2.21 -3.02 -1.29
CA HIS A 70 -1.38 -1.86 -1.65
C HIS A 70 -1.34 -1.68 -3.17
N HIS A 71 -2.50 -1.55 -3.80
CA HIS A 71 -2.70 -1.65 -5.25
C HIS A 71 -2.00 -0.56 -6.09
N THR A 72 -1.61 0.56 -5.48
CA THR A 72 -0.87 1.65 -6.14
C THR A 72 0.63 1.58 -5.93
N TRP A 73 1.12 0.60 -5.15
CA TRP A 73 2.54 0.51 -4.81
C TRP A 73 3.40 0.08 -6.00
N GLY A 74 4.35 0.94 -6.43
CA GLY A 74 5.27 0.69 -7.54
C GLY A 74 6.46 -0.20 -7.20
N ARG A 75 6.57 -0.72 -5.97
CA ARG A 75 7.62 -1.63 -5.46
C ARG A 75 9.00 -1.01 -5.24
N THR A 76 9.17 0.25 -5.52
CA THR A 76 10.45 0.98 -5.37
C THR A 76 10.41 2.05 -4.29
N GLU A 77 9.21 2.53 -3.99
CA GLU A 77 8.92 3.54 -2.96
C GLU A 77 8.33 2.90 -1.70
N PRO A 78 8.36 3.60 -0.55
CA PRO A 78 7.69 3.16 0.66
C PRO A 78 6.19 2.94 0.45
N ILE A 79 5.65 1.89 1.07
CA ILE A 79 4.21 1.59 1.01
C ILE A 79 3.44 2.67 1.77
N THR A 80 2.41 3.22 1.13
CA THR A 80 1.49 4.18 1.73
C THR A 80 0.23 3.49 2.27
N GLY A 81 -0.40 4.07 3.29
CA GLY A 81 -1.65 3.57 3.86
C GLY A 81 -2.87 3.91 3.00
N CYS A 82 -3.98 3.19 3.23
CA CYS A 82 -5.22 3.39 2.46
C CYS A 82 -5.76 4.83 2.55
N MET A 83 -5.59 5.50 3.70
CA MET A 83 -6.09 6.87 3.94
C MET A 83 -5.06 7.96 3.66
N THR A 84 -4.01 7.66 2.89
CA THR A 84 -3.08 8.70 2.40
C THR A 84 -3.86 9.72 1.57
N SER A 85 -3.50 11.00 1.71
CA SER A 85 -4.15 12.09 0.99
C SER A 85 -4.22 11.85 -0.52
N GLY A 86 -5.40 12.02 -1.08
CA GLY A 86 -5.68 11.74 -2.50
C GLY A 86 -5.95 10.26 -2.82
N CYS A 87 -5.99 9.37 -1.80
CA CYS A 87 -6.37 7.97 -1.97
C CYS A 87 -7.79 7.75 -1.42
N HIS A 88 -7.94 7.07 -0.28
CA HIS A 88 -9.25 6.79 0.33
C HIS A 88 -9.46 7.66 1.58
N ASP A 89 -9.32 8.95 1.44
CA ASP A 89 -9.32 9.94 2.54
C ASP A 89 -10.62 10.76 2.65
N LEU A 90 -11.60 10.54 1.77
CA LEU A 90 -12.89 11.19 1.90
C LEU A 90 -13.63 10.69 3.16
N THR A 91 -14.02 11.63 4.01
CA THR A 91 -14.74 11.36 5.28
C THR A 91 -16.26 11.45 5.10
N GLU A 92 -16.72 12.18 4.09
CA GLU A 92 -18.12 12.34 3.77
C GLU A 92 -18.38 12.10 2.28
N LEU A 93 -19.50 11.48 1.97
CA LEU A 93 -19.95 11.34 0.59
C LEU A 93 -20.71 12.60 0.16
N PRO A 94 -20.59 13.01 -1.14
CA PRO A 94 -21.36 14.11 -1.68
C PRO A 94 -22.87 13.91 -1.44
N LYS A 95 -23.55 14.98 -1.04
CA LYS A 95 -25.02 14.95 -0.90
C LYS A 95 -25.66 14.75 -2.26
N ARG A 96 -26.53 13.75 -2.36
CA ARG A 96 -27.27 13.39 -3.58
C ARG A 96 -28.68 13.95 -3.55
N LYS A 97 -29.18 14.39 -4.69
CA LYS A 97 -30.60 14.64 -4.87
C LYS A 97 -31.34 13.32 -5.14
N PRO A 98 -32.63 13.23 -4.78
CA PRO A 98 -33.45 12.06 -5.12
C PRO A 98 -33.41 11.79 -6.63
N GLY A 99 -33.10 10.55 -7.01
CA GLY A 99 -32.99 10.12 -8.40
C GLY A 99 -31.64 10.30 -9.09
N GLU A 100 -30.67 11.00 -8.48
CA GLU A 100 -29.30 11.06 -9.01
C GLU A 100 -28.55 9.75 -8.77
N PRO A 101 -27.74 9.27 -9.74
CA PRO A 101 -26.88 8.12 -9.52
C PRO A 101 -25.83 8.41 -8.44
N ALA A 102 -25.31 7.37 -7.79
CA ALA A 102 -24.21 7.53 -6.86
C ALA A 102 -22.96 7.95 -7.60
N ASP A 103 -22.21 8.91 -7.04
CA ASP A 103 -20.88 9.23 -7.49
C ASP A 103 -19.95 8.04 -7.17
N ALA A 104 -19.58 7.28 -8.21
CA ALA A 104 -18.79 6.07 -8.07
C ALA A 104 -17.37 6.40 -7.61
N ASP A 105 -16.78 7.50 -8.07
CA ASP A 105 -15.43 7.91 -7.72
C ASP A 105 -15.36 8.37 -6.27
N ALA A 106 -16.31 9.21 -5.84
CA ALA A 106 -16.41 9.61 -4.44
C ALA A 106 -16.68 8.39 -3.53
N ALA A 107 -17.47 7.42 -3.97
CA ALA A 107 -17.73 6.20 -3.22
C ALA A 107 -16.47 5.35 -3.05
N VAL A 108 -15.61 5.28 -4.04
CA VAL A 108 -14.31 4.58 -3.98
C VAL A 108 -13.34 5.32 -3.07
N MET A 109 -13.29 6.65 -3.14
CA MET A 109 -12.40 7.49 -2.33
C MET A 109 -12.82 7.58 -0.86
N HIS A 110 -14.04 7.20 -0.53
CA HIS A 110 -14.55 7.27 0.85
C HIS A 110 -13.95 6.17 1.72
N PHE A 111 -13.26 6.55 2.82
CA PHE A 111 -12.47 5.65 3.66
C PHE A 111 -13.24 4.40 4.12
N LYS A 112 -14.44 4.58 4.67
CA LYS A 112 -15.24 3.47 5.18
C LYS A 112 -15.62 2.48 4.07
N ASN A 113 -15.96 2.97 2.88
CA ASN A 113 -16.32 2.12 1.75
C ASN A 113 -15.11 1.33 1.26
N ALA A 114 -13.94 1.96 1.18
CA ALA A 114 -12.70 1.32 0.78
C ALA A 114 -12.35 0.15 1.70
N PHE A 115 -12.31 0.37 3.01
CA PHE A 115 -12.05 -0.69 3.98
C PHE A 115 -13.09 -1.80 3.94
N HIS A 116 -14.39 -1.46 3.96
CA HIS A 116 -15.44 -2.47 3.95
C HIS A 116 -15.44 -3.29 2.66
N LYS A 117 -15.25 -2.65 1.51
CA LYS A 117 -15.17 -3.36 0.23
C LYS A 117 -13.95 -4.28 0.17
N SER A 118 -12.79 -3.80 0.57
CA SER A 118 -11.54 -4.56 0.53
C SER A 118 -11.59 -5.75 1.52
N CYS A 119 -11.80 -5.48 2.81
CA CYS A 119 -11.72 -6.51 3.84
C CYS A 119 -12.89 -7.51 3.76
N ILE A 120 -14.13 -7.02 3.82
CA ILE A 120 -15.32 -7.89 3.82
C ILE A 120 -15.50 -8.58 2.46
N GLY A 121 -15.22 -7.88 1.35
CA GLY A 121 -15.30 -8.43 0.01
C GLY A 121 -14.38 -9.63 -0.14
N CYS A 122 -13.09 -9.45 0.14
CA CYS A 122 -12.09 -10.52 0.08
C CYS A 122 -12.45 -11.70 0.99
N HIS A 123 -12.82 -11.46 2.25
CA HIS A 123 -13.20 -12.53 3.19
C HIS A 123 -14.45 -13.31 2.72
N LYS A 124 -15.44 -12.64 2.13
CA LYS A 124 -16.60 -13.30 1.53
C LYS A 124 -16.22 -14.16 0.34
N ASP A 125 -15.35 -13.66 -0.54
CA ASP A 125 -14.88 -14.39 -1.70
C ASP A 125 -14.06 -15.63 -1.30
N MET A 126 -13.20 -15.50 -0.31
CA MET A 126 -12.44 -16.64 0.23
C MET A 126 -13.39 -17.69 0.81
N LYS A 127 -14.41 -17.27 1.55
CA LYS A 127 -15.43 -18.17 2.11
C LYS A 127 -16.21 -18.89 1.02
N ALA A 128 -16.63 -18.16 -0.02
CA ALA A 128 -17.34 -18.75 -1.16
C ALA A 128 -16.49 -19.78 -1.91
N LYS A 129 -15.22 -19.45 -2.16
CA LYS A 129 -14.26 -20.38 -2.80
C LYS A 129 -14.03 -21.63 -1.96
N ALA A 130 -13.87 -21.49 -0.65
CA ALA A 130 -13.68 -22.63 0.27
C ALA A 130 -14.91 -23.55 0.27
N LEU A 131 -16.13 -23.00 0.29
CA LEU A 131 -17.37 -23.77 0.22
C LEU A 131 -17.54 -24.47 -1.13
N ALA A 132 -17.21 -23.81 -2.24
CA ALA A 132 -17.27 -24.41 -3.57
C ALA A 132 -16.28 -25.58 -3.71
N GLN A 133 -15.06 -25.43 -3.21
CA GLN A 133 -14.04 -26.46 -3.19
C GLN A 133 -14.48 -27.66 -2.33
N GLN A 134 -15.08 -27.41 -1.17
CA GLN A 134 -15.59 -28.46 -0.30
C GLN A 134 -16.69 -29.28 -1.02
N LYS A 135 -17.60 -28.62 -1.72
CA LYS A 135 -18.68 -29.27 -2.48
C LYS A 135 -18.15 -30.13 -3.62
N SER A 136 -17.07 -29.71 -4.30
CA SER A 136 -16.50 -30.44 -5.45
C SER A 136 -15.75 -31.71 -5.05
N LEU A 137 -15.17 -31.78 -3.85
CA LEU A 137 -14.29 -32.86 -3.45
C LEU A 137 -15.01 -34.06 -2.83
N GLN A 138 -16.31 -34.02 -2.56
CA GLN A 138 -17.12 -35.08 -1.91
C GLN A 138 -16.44 -35.75 -0.68
N THR A 139 -15.38 -35.17 -0.16
CA THR A 139 -14.59 -35.70 0.95
C THR A 139 -15.08 -35.06 2.25
N PRO A 140 -15.17 -35.79 3.38
CA PRO A 140 -15.40 -35.17 4.67
C PRO A 140 -14.26 -34.24 4.97
N ALA A 141 -14.55 -32.96 4.86
CA ALA A 141 -13.55 -31.97 4.60
C ALA A 141 -12.75 -31.58 5.84
N ARG A 142 -11.49 -31.38 5.64
CA ARG A 142 -10.70 -30.38 6.37
C ARG A 142 -11.58 -29.11 6.52
N PRO A 143 -11.76 -28.60 7.74
CA PRO A 143 -12.52 -27.36 7.94
C PRO A 143 -12.00 -26.29 6.97
N PRO A 144 -12.89 -25.53 6.31
CA PRO A 144 -12.47 -24.51 5.35
C PRO A 144 -11.46 -23.58 6.03
N ALA A 145 -10.41 -23.24 5.32
CA ALA A 145 -9.43 -22.29 5.80
C ALA A 145 -10.19 -21.07 6.35
N LYS A 146 -9.83 -20.62 7.55
CA LYS A 146 -10.53 -19.49 8.19
C LYS A 146 -10.54 -18.31 7.25
N SER A 147 -11.69 -17.99 6.69
CA SER A 147 -11.87 -16.96 5.66
C SER A 147 -11.86 -15.53 6.21
N GLY A 148 -11.56 -15.36 7.49
CA GLY A 148 -11.60 -14.08 8.18
C GLY A 148 -13.01 -13.58 8.54
N PRO A 149 -13.11 -12.48 9.29
CA PRO A 149 -14.37 -11.91 9.76
C PRO A 149 -15.16 -11.27 8.63
N THR A 150 -16.49 -11.40 8.67
CA THR A 150 -17.41 -10.81 7.66
C THR A 150 -18.55 -10.01 8.28
N SER A 151 -18.70 -10.03 9.59
CA SER A 151 -19.76 -9.30 10.30
C SER A 151 -19.20 -8.10 11.08
N CYS A 152 -20.10 -7.18 11.40
CA CYS A 152 -19.72 -5.96 12.13
C CYS A 152 -19.07 -6.24 13.48
N ALA A 153 -19.62 -7.19 14.26
CA ALA A 153 -19.14 -7.47 15.60
C ALA A 153 -17.83 -8.29 15.63
N GLU A 154 -17.53 -9.01 14.55
CA GLU A 154 -16.27 -9.75 14.42
C GLU A 154 -15.08 -8.82 14.12
N CYS A 155 -15.33 -7.71 13.39
CA CYS A 155 -14.29 -6.72 13.07
C CYS A 155 -14.22 -5.60 14.12
N HIS A 156 -15.37 -5.22 14.68
CA HIS A 156 -15.50 -4.14 15.66
C HIS A 156 -15.97 -4.74 17.02
N PRO A 157 -15.08 -5.26 17.83
CA PRO A 157 -15.45 -5.76 19.16
C PRO A 157 -16.03 -4.62 20.02
N LYS A 158 -16.84 -4.97 21.03
CA LYS A 158 -17.40 -3.99 21.97
C LYS A 158 -16.35 -3.52 22.96
#